data_4197249001c097a24f8301a89f5d8135
#
_entry.id   4197249001c097a24f8301a89f5d8135
#
_cell.length_a   1.000
_cell.length_b   1.000
_cell.length_c   1.000
_cell.angle_alpha   90.00
_cell.angle_beta   90.00
_cell.angle_gamma   90.00
#
_symmetry.space_group_name_H-M   'P 1'
#
loop_
_entity.id
_entity.type
_entity.pdbx_description
1 polymer ?
#
loop_
_entity_poly.entity_id
_entity_poly.type
_entity_poly.pdbx_seq_one_letter_code
_entity_poly.pdbx_strand_id
1 'polypeptide(L)'
;GEFAPFFGVQALTMTLLGRLASRTGATVLFAWCERVDTHAGHPGFALHLQSAPDAVSDPDPKIAVAALNAAVEAIARRDPAQYQWTYKRYTLRPPGSGEENPYWNR
;
A
#
# COMPACT_ATOMS: atom_id res chain seq x y z
N GLY A 1 5.29 -11.79 -7.01
CA GLY A 1 5.11 -10.92 -5.84
C GLY A 1 5.90 -11.39 -4.63
N GLU A 2 6.01 -10.54 -3.66
CA GLU A 2 6.66 -10.81 -2.39
C GLU A 2 5.71 -10.55 -1.24
N PHE A 3 5.84 -11.33 -0.17
CA PHE A 3 5.12 -11.07 1.06
C PHE A 3 5.85 -10.01 1.89
N ALA A 4 5.09 -9.04 2.39
CA ALA A 4 5.58 -8.01 3.30
C ALA A 4 4.45 -7.59 4.25
N PRO A 5 4.79 -7.08 5.45
CA PRO A 5 3.76 -6.65 6.39
C PRO A 5 2.92 -5.50 5.83
N PHE A 6 1.61 -5.59 6.04
CA PHE A 6 0.67 -4.50 5.86
C PHE A 6 -0.29 -4.52 7.05
N PHE A 7 -0.25 -3.49 7.87
CA PHE A 7 -0.89 -3.44 9.20
C PHE A 7 -0.52 -4.67 10.07
N GLY A 8 0.75 -5.03 10.07
CA GLY A 8 1.28 -6.13 10.88
C GLY A 8 0.99 -7.54 10.37
N VAL A 9 0.29 -7.68 9.26
CA VAL A 9 -0.07 -8.97 8.66
C VAL A 9 0.60 -9.12 7.30
N GLN A 10 1.20 -10.28 7.03
CA GLN A 10 1.86 -10.55 5.75
C GLN A 10 0.86 -10.47 4.59
N ALA A 11 1.17 -9.66 3.61
CA ALA A 11 0.35 -9.47 2.42
C ALA A 11 1.19 -9.65 1.15
N LEU A 12 0.68 -10.46 0.20
CA LEU A 12 1.34 -10.61 -1.09
C LEU A 12 1.27 -9.29 -1.85
N THR A 13 2.41 -8.78 -2.27
CA THR A 13 2.54 -7.47 -2.91
C THR A 13 3.26 -7.61 -4.24
N MET A 14 2.73 -6.97 -5.28
CA MET A 14 3.35 -6.97 -6.60
C MET A 14 4.70 -6.26 -6.57
N THR A 15 5.67 -6.83 -7.27
CA THR A 15 7.03 -6.28 -7.35
C THR A 15 7.24 -5.33 -8.52
N LEU A 16 6.22 -5.09 -9.33
CA LEU A 16 6.32 -4.35 -10.59
C LEU A 16 6.84 -2.93 -10.39
N LEU A 17 6.31 -2.20 -9.42
CA LEU A 17 6.70 -0.80 -9.16
C LEU A 17 8.20 -0.70 -8.85
N GLY A 18 8.70 -1.48 -7.91
CA GLY A 18 10.09 -1.46 -7.51
C GLY A 18 11.03 -1.87 -8.65
N ARG A 19 10.62 -2.86 -9.44
CA ARG A 19 11.40 -3.32 -10.60
C ARG A 19 11.51 -2.25 -11.68
N LEU A 20 10.42 -1.57 -12.01
CA LEU A 20 10.44 -0.48 -12.98
C LEU A 20 11.27 0.69 -12.47
N ALA A 21 11.07 1.12 -11.24
CA ALA A 21 11.81 2.22 -10.65
C ALA A 21 13.31 1.94 -10.56
N SER A 22 13.69 0.74 -10.13
CA SER A 22 15.09 0.32 -10.03
C SER A 22 15.79 0.28 -11.39
N ARG A 23 15.10 -0.19 -12.43
CA ARG A 23 15.69 -0.33 -13.77
C ARG A 23 15.76 0.96 -14.55
N THR A 24 14.82 1.85 -14.37
CA THR A 24 14.68 3.07 -15.16
C THR A 24 15.17 4.32 -14.45
N GLY A 25 15.34 4.26 -13.12
CA GLY A 25 15.63 5.44 -12.32
C GLY A 25 14.44 6.41 -12.22
N ALA A 26 13.23 5.95 -12.55
CA ALA A 26 12.04 6.79 -12.51
C ALA A 26 11.74 7.26 -11.10
N THR A 27 11.27 8.50 -10.98
CA THR A 27 10.78 9.04 -9.70
C THR A 27 9.44 8.42 -9.35
N VAL A 28 9.31 7.95 -8.12
CA VAL A 28 8.07 7.38 -7.60
C VAL A 28 7.39 8.40 -6.71
N LEU A 29 6.12 8.68 -7.00
CA LEU A 29 5.27 9.55 -6.20
C LEU A 29 4.05 8.76 -5.74
N PHE A 30 3.62 9.00 -4.50
CA PHE A 30 2.31 8.58 -4.03
C PHE A 30 1.32 9.72 -4.24
N ALA A 31 0.16 9.38 -4.78
CA ALA A 31 -0.95 10.31 -4.96
C ALA A 31 -2.21 9.72 -4.36
N TRP A 32 -2.95 10.50 -3.59
CA TRP A 32 -4.25 10.08 -3.10
C TRP A 32 -5.18 11.27 -2.94
N CYS A 33 -6.48 10.99 -3.06
CA CYS A 33 -7.53 11.96 -2.81
C CYS A 33 -8.14 11.71 -1.44
N GLU A 34 -8.23 12.76 -0.66
CA GLU A 34 -8.92 12.75 0.63
C GLU A 34 -10.24 13.48 0.51
N ARG A 35 -11.32 12.89 1.03
CA ARG A 35 -12.59 13.58 1.15
C ARG A 35 -12.50 14.57 2.32
N VAL A 36 -12.83 15.80 2.05
CA VAL A 36 -12.75 16.87 3.04
C VAL A 36 -14.03 17.70 3.01
N ASP A 37 -14.35 18.32 4.14
CA ASP A 37 -15.40 19.33 4.19
C ASP A 37 -14.81 20.67 3.78
N THR A 38 -15.45 21.31 2.81
CA THR A 38 -15.09 22.65 2.35
C THR A 38 -15.86 23.71 3.12
N HIS A 39 -15.60 25.00 2.81
CA HIS A 39 -16.37 26.10 3.35
C HIS A 39 -17.86 25.90 3.09
N ALA A 40 -18.70 26.29 4.06
CA ALA A 40 -20.15 26.15 4.03
C ALA A 40 -20.67 24.70 4.02
N GLY A 41 -19.86 23.71 4.48
CA GLY A 41 -20.28 22.31 4.63
C GLY A 41 -20.47 21.55 3.34
N HIS A 42 -19.94 22.05 2.22
CA HIS A 42 -19.96 21.33 0.96
C HIS A 42 -18.86 20.25 0.92
N PRO A 43 -19.18 19.03 0.43
CA PRO A 43 -18.17 18.01 0.26
C PRO A 43 -17.17 18.41 -0.83
N GLY A 44 -15.90 18.06 -0.61
CA GLY A 44 -14.83 18.32 -1.55
C GLY A 44 -13.75 17.27 -1.45
N PHE A 45 -12.69 17.45 -2.25
CA PHE A 45 -11.54 16.54 -2.27
C PHE A 45 -10.25 17.34 -2.18
N ALA A 46 -9.29 16.81 -1.44
CA ALA A 46 -7.92 17.30 -1.44
C ALA A 46 -7.03 16.25 -2.11
N LEU A 47 -6.31 16.65 -3.14
CA LEU A 47 -5.32 15.79 -3.79
C LEU A 47 -3.99 15.97 -3.08
N HIS A 48 -3.44 14.87 -2.59
CA HIS A 48 -2.12 14.82 -1.96
C HIS A 48 -1.11 14.17 -2.89
N LEU A 49 0.09 14.73 -2.95
CA LEU A 49 1.23 14.17 -3.65
C LEU A 49 2.40 14.11 -2.67
N GLN A 50 3.09 12.98 -2.65
CA GLN A 50 4.21 12.75 -1.74
C GLN A 50 5.29 11.94 -2.45
N SER A 51 6.54 12.34 -2.31
CA SER A 51 7.66 11.54 -2.80
C SER A 51 7.74 10.22 -2.04
N ALA A 52 7.93 9.12 -2.78
CA ALA A 52 8.13 7.83 -2.18
C ALA A 52 9.52 7.75 -1.49
N PRO A 53 9.65 6.95 -0.40
CA PRO A 53 10.96 6.65 0.15
C PRO A 53 11.87 5.98 -0.89
N ASP A 54 13.17 6.24 -0.83
CA ASP A 54 14.14 5.67 -1.76
C ASP A 54 14.12 4.14 -1.78
N ALA A 55 13.83 3.51 -0.64
CA ALA A 55 13.76 2.06 -0.51
C ALA A 55 12.69 1.41 -1.41
N VAL A 56 11.69 2.15 -1.86
CA VAL A 56 10.67 1.65 -2.83
C VAL A 56 11.32 1.29 -4.17
N SER A 57 12.45 1.90 -4.50
CA SER A 57 13.21 1.64 -5.72
C SER A 57 14.41 0.72 -5.49
N ASP A 58 14.48 0.04 -4.36
CA ASP A 58 15.57 -0.89 -4.06
C ASP A 58 15.56 -2.07 -5.02
N PRO A 59 16.73 -2.50 -5.54
CA PRO A 59 16.83 -3.69 -6.39
C PRO A 59 16.37 -4.98 -5.73
N ASP A 60 16.47 -5.09 -4.40
CA ASP A 60 15.93 -6.22 -3.65
C ASP A 60 14.40 -6.07 -3.55
N PRO A 61 13.63 -6.97 -4.17
CA PRO A 61 12.17 -6.86 -4.16
C PRO A 61 11.57 -6.96 -2.76
N LYS A 62 12.20 -7.65 -1.82
CA LYS A 62 11.72 -7.74 -0.44
C LYS A 62 11.80 -6.40 0.27
N ILE A 63 12.90 -5.68 0.08
CA ILE A 63 13.07 -4.34 0.64
C ILE A 63 12.09 -3.36 -0.02
N ALA A 64 11.96 -3.42 -1.34
CA ALA A 64 11.08 -2.55 -2.10
C ALA A 64 9.61 -2.68 -1.69
N VAL A 65 9.09 -3.91 -1.58
CA VAL A 65 7.68 -4.12 -1.21
C VAL A 65 7.42 -3.82 0.26
N ALA A 66 8.38 -4.08 1.15
CA ALA A 66 8.24 -3.71 2.56
C ALA A 66 8.12 -2.18 2.71
N ALA A 67 8.96 -1.43 2.00
CA ALA A 67 8.90 0.02 1.98
C ALA A 67 7.59 0.56 1.38
N LEU A 68 7.14 -0.06 0.28
CA LEU A 68 5.88 0.30 -0.37
C LEU A 68 4.69 0.09 0.59
N ASN A 69 4.59 -1.07 1.21
CA ASN A 69 3.51 -1.39 2.13
C ASN A 69 3.52 -0.46 3.36
N ALA A 70 4.69 -0.18 3.91
CA ALA A 70 4.82 0.74 5.05
C ALA A 70 4.36 2.15 4.69
N ALA A 71 4.70 2.64 3.50
CA ALA A 71 4.30 3.96 3.04
C ALA A 71 2.79 4.04 2.81
N VAL A 72 2.19 3.05 2.16
CA VAL A 72 0.73 3.00 1.95
C VAL A 72 0.00 2.88 3.29
N GLU A 73 0.51 2.07 4.21
CA GLU A 73 -0.04 1.97 5.57
C GLU A 73 -0.02 3.32 6.29
N ALA A 74 1.07 4.06 6.21
CA ALA A 74 1.17 5.37 6.84
C ALA A 74 0.14 6.36 6.27
N ILE A 75 -0.10 6.32 4.95
CA ILE A 75 -1.13 7.13 4.32
C ILE A 75 -2.52 6.71 4.79
N ALA A 76 -2.80 5.42 4.82
CA ALA A 76 -4.10 4.89 5.27
C ALA A 76 -4.37 5.22 6.75
N ARG A 77 -3.34 5.25 7.60
CA ARG A 77 -3.48 5.60 9.03
C ARG A 77 -3.85 7.05 9.26
N ARG A 78 -3.66 7.94 8.30
CA ARG A 78 -4.05 9.35 8.41
C ARG A 78 -5.56 9.51 8.54
N ASP A 79 -6.32 8.70 7.80
CA ASP A 79 -7.78 8.61 7.92
C ASP A 79 -8.22 7.18 7.55
N PRO A 80 -8.19 6.24 8.50
CA PRO A 80 -8.53 4.83 8.22
C PRO A 80 -9.94 4.64 7.68
N ALA A 81 -10.87 5.54 8.00
CA ALA A 81 -12.24 5.44 7.52
C ALA A 81 -12.36 5.61 6.00
N GLN A 82 -11.40 6.27 5.37
CA GLN A 82 -11.40 6.50 3.92
C GLN A 82 -10.65 5.41 3.12
N TYR A 83 -9.98 4.46 3.80
CA TYR A 83 -9.31 3.36 3.12
C TYR A 83 -10.31 2.30 2.65
N GLN A 84 -10.05 1.73 1.48
CA GLN A 84 -10.94 0.70 0.89
C GLN A 84 -10.70 -0.67 1.53
N TRP A 85 -11.22 -0.90 2.74
CA TRP A 85 -11.06 -2.14 3.48
C TRP A 85 -11.78 -3.34 2.86
N THR A 86 -12.71 -3.11 1.92
CA THR A 86 -13.40 -4.17 1.20
C THR A 86 -12.52 -4.92 0.20
N TYR A 87 -11.38 -4.36 -0.16
CA TYR A 87 -10.40 -5.06 -0.97
C TYR A 87 -9.73 -6.19 -0.18
N LYS A 88 -9.80 -7.40 -0.69
CA LYS A 88 -9.34 -8.61 0.01
C LYS A 88 -7.82 -8.75 -0.09
N ARG A 89 -7.09 -7.96 0.67
CA ARG A 89 -5.64 -7.79 0.61
C ARG A 89 -4.86 -9.05 1.05
N TYR A 90 -5.48 -9.89 1.89
CA TYR A 90 -4.82 -11.02 2.56
C TYR A 90 -5.31 -12.38 2.06
N THR A 91 -5.85 -12.45 0.86
CA THR A 91 -6.39 -13.69 0.30
C THR A 91 -5.36 -14.80 0.20
N LEU A 92 -4.15 -14.50 -0.27
CA LEU A 92 -3.05 -15.44 -0.34
C LEU A 92 -2.20 -15.33 0.92
N ARG A 93 -1.91 -16.50 1.51
CA ARG A 93 -1.12 -16.58 2.73
C ARG A 93 0.29 -17.07 2.41
N PRO A 94 1.30 -16.75 3.24
CA PRO A 94 2.67 -17.19 3.01
C PRO A 94 2.77 -18.70 2.91
N PRO A 95 3.52 -19.25 1.94
CA PRO A 95 3.72 -20.69 1.82
C PRO A 95 4.29 -21.28 3.11
N GLY A 96 3.72 -22.40 3.57
CA GLY A 96 4.18 -23.08 4.77
C GLY A 96 3.76 -22.45 6.08
N SER A 97 3.00 -21.35 6.06
CA SER A 97 2.52 -20.70 7.29
C SER A 97 1.39 -21.47 8.00
N GLY A 98 0.70 -22.34 7.27
CA GLY A 98 -0.49 -23.01 7.80
C GLY A 98 -1.72 -22.12 7.96
N GLU A 99 -1.61 -20.85 7.56
CA GLU A 99 -2.71 -19.91 7.64
C GLU A 99 -3.71 -20.11 6.51
N GLU A 100 -5.00 -19.97 6.82
CA GLU A 100 -6.07 -20.03 5.83
C GLU A 100 -6.45 -18.63 5.34
N ASN A 101 -7.13 -18.58 4.20
CA ASN A 101 -7.69 -17.35 3.67
C ASN A 101 -8.68 -16.76 4.68
N PRO A 102 -8.43 -15.56 5.24
CA PRO A 102 -9.28 -15.02 6.30
C PRO A 102 -10.67 -14.60 5.84
N TYR A 103 -10.91 -14.60 4.52
CA TYR A 103 -12.20 -14.19 3.97
C TYR A 103 -13.13 -15.38 3.65
N TRP A 104 -12.67 -16.60 3.87
CA TRP A 104 -13.49 -17.77 3.69
C TRP A 104 -14.31 -18.05 4.97
N ASN A 105 -15.44 -18.68 4.82
CA ASN A 105 -16.33 -19.05 5.93
C ASN A 105 -16.99 -17.87 6.66
N ARG A 106 -17.30 -16.82 5.94
CA ARG A 106 -18.09 -15.72 6.50
C ARG A 106 -19.40 -15.52 5.77
#